data_17acfa18340ea609f843ce55be5ea43e
#
_entry.id   17acfa18340ea609f843ce55be5ea43e
#
_cell.length_a   1.000
_cell.length_b   1.000
_cell.length_c   1.000
_cell.angle_alpha   90.00
_cell.angle_beta   90.00
_cell.angle_gamma   90.00
#
_symmetry.space_group_name_H-M   'P 1'
#
loop_
_entity.id
_entity.type
_entity.pdbx_description
1 polymer ?
#
loop_
_entity_poly.entity_id
_entity_poly.type
_entity_poly.pdbx_seq_one_letter_code
_entity_poly.pdbx_strand_id
1 'polypeptide(L)'
;MKKETYDITGMSCAACSARIEKGISGMEGMQQCSVNLLKNSMTVSYDEAELDSGKIIHQVEDIGYGASLHQTQGSKTTGASGRGKNGATDAAAAAAKQMKQRLIVSLVFTIPLFYISMGHMAGWPLPSWLLGARNHMIFAFTQFLLVLPVLIAGGHYFKNGLKNLWHRSPNMDSLIALGSGAAFVYGIYAIYKIAWGFSIEDMDMVETFGMNLYFESSAMILTLITLGKFMEARAKSKTSEAITKLMDLAPKTAKVLRNGQEEEISVDDVQNGDILVVRDGDTVPVDGKITEGFASVDESAITGESLPVDKQTGDPVTGGTINRTGYFQMEATAVGEHTTLSKIIQLVDDATSSKAPIAKLADRVSSVFVPVVITIALLAAILWLLAGQSFEFALSVAISVLVISCPCALGLATPTAIMVGTGRGAAKGILIKSAEALEITHSIDTCLLYTS
;
A
#
# COMPACT_ATOMS: atom_id res chain seq x y z
N MET A 1 20.78 17.39 13.81
CA MET A 1 20.19 16.30 12.99
C MET A 1 18.72 16.23 13.28
N LYS A 2 17.89 16.23 12.26
CA LYS A 2 16.43 16.13 12.37
C LYS A 2 15.93 14.86 11.68
N LYS A 3 15.02 14.12 12.34
CA LYS A 3 14.34 12.97 11.75
C LYS A 3 12.90 13.39 11.50
N GLU A 4 12.45 13.30 10.25
CA GLU A 4 11.08 13.65 9.86
C GLU A 4 10.46 12.56 9.00
N THR A 5 9.14 12.44 9.10
CA THR A 5 8.36 11.52 8.26
C THR A 5 7.42 12.33 7.37
N TYR A 6 7.34 11.93 6.09
CA TYR A 6 6.50 12.56 5.07
C TYR A 6 5.50 11.54 4.53
N ASP A 7 4.28 11.97 4.29
CA ASP A 7 3.28 11.21 3.54
C ASP A 7 3.52 11.42 2.06
N ILE A 8 3.69 10.33 1.32
CA ILE A 8 4.00 10.36 -0.11
C ILE A 8 2.78 9.89 -0.91
N THR A 9 2.44 10.66 -1.95
CA THR A 9 1.34 10.33 -2.85
C THR A 9 1.86 9.99 -4.25
N GLY A 10 1.16 9.07 -4.95
CA GLY A 10 1.53 8.68 -6.31
C GLY A 10 2.44 7.45 -6.40
N MET A 11 2.88 6.86 -5.29
CA MET A 11 3.62 5.59 -5.31
C MET A 11 2.67 4.42 -5.61
N SER A 12 3.02 3.60 -6.60
CA SER A 12 2.22 2.43 -7.00
C SER A 12 3.02 1.11 -6.98
N CYS A 13 4.34 1.18 -6.91
CA CYS A 13 5.22 -0.01 -6.97
C CYS A 13 6.58 0.23 -6.33
N ALA A 14 7.34 -0.86 -6.14
CA ALA A 14 8.68 -0.84 -5.57
C ALA A 14 9.67 0.06 -6.34
N ALA A 15 9.57 0.12 -7.67
CA ALA A 15 10.40 1.02 -8.48
C ALA A 15 10.17 2.49 -8.15
N CYS A 16 8.93 2.87 -7.77
CA CYS A 16 8.60 4.23 -7.34
C CYS A 16 9.33 4.57 -6.03
N SER A 17 9.26 3.68 -5.03
CA SER A 17 9.91 3.89 -3.73
C SER A 17 11.44 3.96 -3.87
N ALA A 18 12.05 3.09 -4.68
CA ALA A 18 13.48 3.10 -4.94
C ALA A 18 13.95 4.39 -5.62
N ARG A 19 13.13 4.93 -6.54
CA ARG A 19 13.44 6.18 -7.22
C ARG A 19 13.41 7.39 -6.28
N ILE A 20 12.38 7.51 -5.43
CA ILE A 20 12.31 8.58 -4.43
C ILE A 20 13.51 8.46 -3.49
N GLU A 21 13.79 7.27 -2.97
CA GLU A 21 14.90 7.01 -2.07
C GLU A 21 16.24 7.41 -2.68
N LYS A 22 16.48 7.05 -3.96
CA LYS A 22 17.69 7.44 -4.69
C LYS A 22 17.79 8.95 -4.92
N GLY A 23 16.68 9.60 -5.29
CA GLY A 23 16.67 11.03 -5.57
C GLY A 23 16.85 11.89 -4.33
N ILE A 24 16.29 11.47 -3.20
CA ILE A 24 16.39 12.16 -1.93
C ILE A 24 17.75 11.86 -1.24
N SER A 25 18.23 10.61 -1.29
CA SER A 25 19.54 10.25 -0.73
C SER A 25 20.71 10.94 -1.44
N GLY A 26 20.53 11.47 -2.65
CA GLY A 26 21.54 12.23 -3.38
C GLY A 26 21.63 13.71 -3.03
N MET A 27 20.77 14.22 -2.13
CA MET A 27 20.80 15.63 -1.70
C MET A 27 21.94 15.87 -0.70
N GLU A 28 22.64 17.00 -0.84
CA GLU A 28 23.64 17.44 0.13
C GLU A 28 22.99 17.65 1.50
N GLY A 29 23.61 17.17 2.58
CA GLY A 29 23.05 17.21 3.93
C GLY A 29 22.10 16.06 4.29
N MET A 30 21.74 15.17 3.34
CA MET A 30 20.93 13.99 3.60
C MET A 30 21.80 12.84 4.12
N GLN A 31 21.45 12.27 5.28
CA GLN A 31 22.17 11.15 5.88
C GLN A 31 21.47 9.82 5.66
N GLN A 32 20.17 9.79 5.84
CA GLN A 32 19.38 8.59 5.67
C GLN A 32 18.02 8.91 5.07
N CYS A 33 17.62 8.14 4.08
CA CYS A 33 16.27 8.16 3.52
C CYS A 33 15.76 6.74 3.44
N SER A 34 14.56 6.50 3.94
CA SER A 34 13.85 5.23 3.84
C SER A 34 12.42 5.48 3.39
N VAL A 35 12.04 4.87 2.27
CA VAL A 35 10.70 5.02 1.68
C VAL A 35 9.89 3.75 1.87
N ASN A 36 8.75 3.85 2.53
CA ASN A 36 7.84 2.74 2.78
C ASN A 36 6.66 2.77 1.81
N LEU A 37 6.65 1.84 0.86
CA LEU A 37 5.57 1.71 -0.13
C LEU A 37 4.23 1.31 0.50
N LEU A 38 4.24 0.54 1.59
CA LEU A 38 3.01 0.04 2.22
C LEU A 38 2.24 1.15 2.94
N LYS A 39 2.99 2.01 3.64
CA LYS A 39 2.44 3.15 4.38
C LYS A 39 2.31 4.40 3.53
N ASN A 40 2.82 4.39 2.30
CA ASN A 40 2.99 5.58 1.46
C ASN A 40 3.72 6.70 2.20
N SER A 41 4.77 6.37 2.95
CA SER A 41 5.54 7.31 3.77
C SER A 41 7.02 7.26 3.43
N MET A 42 7.71 8.35 3.75
CA MET A 42 9.17 8.48 3.65
C MET A 42 9.69 9.03 4.96
N THR A 43 10.65 8.35 5.56
CA THR A 43 11.36 8.82 6.75
C THR A 43 12.76 9.25 6.34
N VAL A 44 13.15 10.47 6.70
CA VAL A 44 14.45 11.04 6.40
C VAL A 44 15.16 11.50 7.66
N SER A 45 16.50 11.43 7.64
CA SER A 45 17.38 12.03 8.64
C SER A 45 18.37 12.93 7.92
N TYR A 46 18.41 14.20 8.28
CA TYR A 46 19.18 15.22 7.58
C TYR A 46 19.73 16.30 8.53
N ASP A 47 20.67 17.10 8.02
CA ASP A 47 21.22 18.24 8.74
C ASP A 47 20.37 19.49 8.47
N GLU A 48 19.79 20.08 9.53
CA GLU A 48 18.97 21.29 9.45
C GLU A 48 19.74 22.53 8.98
N ALA A 49 21.08 22.52 9.07
CA ALA A 49 21.90 23.62 8.59
C ALA A 49 21.97 23.68 7.05
N GLU A 50 21.79 22.55 6.36
CA GLU A 50 21.95 22.44 4.90
C GLU A 50 20.61 22.20 4.18
N LEU A 51 19.69 21.47 4.81
CA LEU A 51 18.40 21.09 4.22
C LEU A 51 17.23 21.59 5.06
N ASP A 52 16.14 21.94 4.35
CA ASP A 52 14.86 22.33 4.90
C ASP A 52 13.75 21.41 4.37
N SER A 53 12.70 21.22 5.17
CA SER A 53 11.51 20.41 4.80
C SER A 53 10.92 20.81 3.44
N GLY A 54 10.93 22.11 3.13
CA GLY A 54 10.44 22.64 1.85
C GLY A 54 11.24 22.14 0.65
N LYS A 55 12.57 22.09 0.76
CA LYS A 55 13.46 21.57 -0.30
C LYS A 55 13.25 20.08 -0.53
N ILE A 56 13.01 19.31 0.54
CA ILE A 56 12.74 17.88 0.46
C ILE A 56 11.40 17.63 -0.26
N ILE A 57 10.35 18.37 0.09
CA ILE A 57 9.04 18.28 -0.59
C ILE A 57 9.18 18.61 -2.07
N HIS A 58 9.85 19.73 -2.39
CA HIS A 58 10.04 20.15 -3.78
C HIS A 58 10.82 19.11 -4.59
N GLN A 59 11.87 18.50 -4.01
CA GLN A 59 12.61 17.45 -4.69
C GLN A 59 11.77 16.20 -4.98
N VAL A 60 10.87 15.82 -4.05
CA VAL A 60 9.92 14.72 -4.29
C VAL A 60 8.94 15.07 -5.42
N GLU A 61 8.48 16.33 -5.49
CA GLU A 61 7.60 16.81 -6.55
C GLU A 61 8.31 16.84 -7.91
N ASP A 62 9.57 17.25 -7.96
CA ASP A 62 10.40 17.24 -9.18
C ASP A 62 10.63 15.82 -9.70
N ILE A 63 10.73 14.82 -8.82
CA ILE A 63 10.82 13.41 -9.18
C ILE A 63 9.47 12.89 -9.73
N GLY A 64 8.36 13.64 -9.53
CA GLY A 64 7.04 13.33 -10.06
C GLY A 64 6.01 12.79 -9.07
N TYR A 65 6.32 12.81 -7.77
CA TYR A 65 5.45 12.36 -6.67
C TYR A 65 5.00 13.55 -5.81
N GLY A 66 3.97 13.37 -4.99
CA GLY A 66 3.59 14.38 -4.01
C GLY A 66 4.14 14.03 -2.64
N ALA A 67 4.52 15.03 -1.85
CA ALA A 67 4.96 14.87 -0.46
C ALA A 67 4.29 15.90 0.45
N SER A 68 3.96 15.50 1.67
CA SER A 68 3.51 16.37 2.74
C SER A 68 4.10 15.91 4.07
N LEU A 69 4.43 16.85 4.95
CA LEU A 69 4.97 16.52 6.26
C LEU A 69 3.92 15.74 7.06
N HIS A 70 4.31 14.60 7.62
CA HIS A 70 3.43 13.83 8.50
C HIS A 70 3.27 14.59 9.82
N GLN A 71 2.07 15.15 10.07
CA GLN A 71 1.80 15.90 11.29
C GLN A 71 1.59 14.91 12.45
N THR A 72 2.62 14.72 13.27
CA THR A 72 2.49 14.22 14.63
C THR A 72 1.87 15.36 15.46
N GLN A 73 0.68 15.13 16.03
CA GLN A 73 -0.04 16.15 16.79
C GLN A 73 0.74 16.58 18.02
N GLY A 74 1.39 17.72 17.93
CA GLY A 74 2.08 18.44 19.00
C GLY A 74 2.00 19.95 18.82
N SER A 75 0.91 20.50 18.23
CA SER A 75 0.68 21.95 18.22
C SER A 75 -0.81 22.25 18.13
N LYS A 76 -1.34 22.84 19.21
CA LYS A 76 -2.68 23.40 19.29
C LYS A 76 -2.82 24.55 18.30
N THR A 77 -3.58 24.34 17.21
CA THR A 77 -4.26 25.43 16.51
C THR A 77 -5.72 25.03 16.32
N THR A 78 -6.56 25.88 16.88
CA THR A 78 -8.01 25.87 16.91
C THR A 78 -8.63 25.74 15.53
N GLY A 79 -9.54 24.75 15.38
CA GLY A 79 -10.61 24.82 14.38
C GLY A 79 -10.74 23.61 13.45
N ALA A 80 -11.75 22.81 13.73
CA ALA A 80 -12.49 21.85 12.90
C ALA A 80 -12.26 20.36 13.17
N SER A 81 -13.27 19.81 13.90
CA SER A 81 -13.83 18.43 13.79
C SER A 81 -12.91 17.23 13.64
N GLY A 82 -12.69 16.52 14.75
CA GLY A 82 -12.87 15.06 14.91
C GLY A 82 -12.37 14.13 13.79
N ARG A 83 -11.03 14.06 13.53
CA ARG A 83 -10.40 12.95 12.83
C ARG A 83 -9.10 12.58 13.55
N GLY A 84 -9.26 12.02 14.76
CA GLY A 84 -8.16 11.51 15.58
C GLY A 84 -7.80 10.07 15.21
N LYS A 85 -6.54 9.77 15.33
CA LYS A 85 -5.85 8.48 15.57
C LYS A 85 -6.00 7.29 14.60
N ASN A 86 -6.99 7.23 13.68
CA ASN A 86 -7.17 6.09 12.75
C ASN A 86 -6.81 6.42 11.29
N GLY A 87 -6.08 7.50 11.03
CA GLY A 87 -5.87 8.02 9.68
C GLY A 87 -5.23 7.04 8.68
N ALA A 88 -4.27 6.24 9.11
CA ALA A 88 -3.57 5.30 8.23
C ALA A 88 -4.42 4.03 7.95
N THR A 89 -5.11 3.50 8.97
CA THR A 89 -6.00 2.34 8.81
C THR A 89 -7.26 2.70 8.04
N ASP A 90 -7.83 3.88 8.29
CA ASP A 90 -8.99 4.39 7.55
C ASP A 90 -8.63 4.71 6.10
N ALA A 91 -7.45 5.25 5.83
CA ALA A 91 -6.95 5.49 4.48
C ALA A 91 -6.73 4.18 3.72
N ALA A 92 -6.15 3.14 4.34
CA ALA A 92 -5.97 1.83 3.74
C ALA A 92 -7.32 1.13 3.45
N ALA A 93 -8.28 1.22 4.38
CA ALA A 93 -9.63 0.69 4.19
C ALA A 93 -10.39 1.45 3.09
N ALA A 94 -10.28 2.78 3.03
CA ALA A 94 -10.85 3.60 1.98
C ALA A 94 -10.26 3.27 0.60
N ALA A 95 -8.93 3.10 0.52
CA ALA A 95 -8.24 2.69 -0.70
C ALA A 95 -8.71 1.31 -1.18
N ALA A 96 -8.84 0.34 -0.28
CA ALA A 96 -9.37 -0.99 -0.60
C ALA A 96 -10.83 -0.93 -1.09
N LYS A 97 -11.67 -0.11 -0.48
CA LYS A 97 -13.07 0.12 -0.90
C LYS A 97 -13.14 0.76 -2.28
N GLN A 98 -12.34 1.77 -2.55
CA GLN A 98 -12.27 2.42 -3.87
C GLN A 98 -11.80 1.44 -4.95
N MET A 99 -10.77 0.63 -4.64
CA MET A 99 -10.26 -0.38 -5.55
C MET A 99 -11.31 -1.48 -5.84
N LYS A 100 -12.11 -1.87 -4.82
CA LYS A 100 -13.23 -2.79 -4.98
C LYS A 100 -14.29 -2.23 -5.94
N GLN A 101 -14.65 -0.96 -5.82
CA GLN A 101 -15.63 -0.33 -6.72
C GLN A 101 -15.12 -0.31 -8.17
N ARG A 102 -13.86 0.06 -8.39
CA ARG A 102 -13.23 0.03 -9.72
C ARG A 102 -13.23 -1.38 -10.32
N LEU A 103 -12.90 -2.39 -9.51
CA LEU A 103 -12.92 -3.79 -9.93
C LEU A 103 -14.32 -4.24 -10.34
N ILE A 104 -15.36 -3.91 -9.56
CA ILE A 104 -16.74 -4.27 -9.88
C ILE A 104 -17.14 -3.65 -11.23
N VAL A 105 -16.86 -2.36 -11.43
CA VAL A 105 -17.14 -1.69 -12.72
C VAL A 105 -16.42 -2.41 -13.86
N SER A 106 -15.11 -2.65 -13.69
CA SER A 106 -14.33 -3.35 -14.72
C SER A 106 -14.89 -4.74 -15.04
N LEU A 107 -15.24 -5.55 -14.03
CA LEU A 107 -15.79 -6.89 -14.24
C LEU A 107 -17.15 -6.87 -14.95
N VAL A 108 -18.05 -5.96 -14.55
CA VAL A 108 -19.39 -5.83 -15.14
C VAL A 108 -19.33 -5.57 -16.65
N PHE A 109 -18.35 -4.81 -17.11
CA PHE A 109 -18.21 -4.49 -18.53
C PHE A 109 -17.23 -5.42 -19.28
N THR A 110 -16.21 -5.93 -18.62
CA THR A 110 -15.25 -6.83 -19.27
C THR A 110 -15.85 -8.22 -19.53
N ILE A 111 -16.68 -8.76 -18.63
CA ILE A 111 -17.29 -10.09 -18.84
C ILE A 111 -18.18 -10.12 -20.09
N PRO A 112 -19.14 -9.18 -20.30
CA PRO A 112 -19.90 -9.13 -21.55
C PRO A 112 -19.02 -8.86 -22.77
N LEU A 113 -18.02 -7.98 -22.65
CA LEU A 113 -17.08 -7.70 -23.73
C LEU A 113 -16.33 -8.96 -24.17
N PHE A 114 -15.80 -9.71 -23.22
CA PHE A 114 -15.10 -10.97 -23.47
C PHE A 114 -16.05 -12.03 -24.07
N TYR A 115 -17.29 -12.11 -23.56
CA TYR A 115 -18.29 -13.02 -24.11
C TYR A 115 -18.61 -12.71 -25.58
N ILE A 116 -18.74 -11.43 -25.93
CA ILE A 116 -19.00 -10.99 -27.31
C ILE A 116 -17.79 -11.26 -28.20
N SER A 117 -16.60 -10.86 -27.76
CA SER A 117 -15.37 -10.99 -28.56
C SER A 117 -15.00 -12.46 -28.82
N MET A 118 -15.00 -13.31 -27.78
CA MET A 118 -14.63 -14.72 -27.90
C MET A 118 -15.79 -15.60 -28.39
N GLY A 119 -17.04 -15.17 -28.18
CA GLY A 119 -18.22 -15.98 -28.43
C GLY A 119 -18.38 -16.39 -29.89
N HIS A 120 -18.00 -15.52 -30.83
CA HIS A 120 -18.10 -15.85 -32.23
C HIS A 120 -17.05 -16.91 -32.66
N MET A 121 -15.86 -16.93 -32.04
CA MET A 121 -14.83 -17.95 -32.27
C MET A 121 -15.17 -19.28 -31.58
N ALA A 122 -15.75 -19.21 -30.39
CA ALA A 122 -16.09 -20.38 -29.57
C ALA A 122 -17.47 -21.00 -29.92
N GLY A 123 -18.23 -20.40 -30.85
CA GLY A 123 -19.55 -20.86 -31.22
C GLY A 123 -20.61 -20.64 -30.13
N TRP A 124 -20.43 -19.68 -29.23
CA TRP A 124 -21.40 -19.34 -28.21
C TRP A 124 -22.62 -18.63 -28.79
N PRO A 125 -23.80 -18.77 -28.19
CA PRO A 125 -25.03 -18.14 -28.70
C PRO A 125 -24.90 -16.61 -28.61
N LEU A 126 -24.71 -15.95 -29.76
CA LEU A 126 -24.73 -14.52 -29.90
C LEU A 126 -25.97 -14.04 -30.62
N PRO A 127 -26.51 -12.84 -30.32
CA PRO A 127 -27.62 -12.26 -31.06
C PRO A 127 -27.28 -12.13 -32.57
N SER A 128 -28.24 -12.44 -33.44
CA SER A 128 -28.03 -12.43 -34.90
C SER A 128 -27.58 -11.08 -35.48
N TRP A 129 -27.93 -9.97 -34.81
CA TRP A 129 -27.52 -8.62 -35.21
C TRP A 129 -26.01 -8.30 -34.92
N LEU A 130 -25.31 -9.17 -34.18
CA LEU A 130 -23.87 -9.11 -33.97
C LEU A 130 -23.10 -10.04 -34.92
N LEU A 131 -23.75 -10.96 -35.60
CA LEU A 131 -23.13 -11.99 -36.44
C LEU A 131 -23.14 -11.60 -37.92
N GLY A 132 -22.10 -12.02 -38.63
CA GLY A 132 -21.97 -11.87 -40.08
C GLY A 132 -21.24 -10.59 -40.52
N ALA A 133 -20.59 -10.66 -41.67
CA ALA A 133 -19.68 -9.64 -42.20
C ALA A 133 -20.34 -8.23 -42.29
N ARG A 134 -21.63 -8.17 -42.62
CA ARG A 134 -22.38 -6.91 -42.70
C ARG A 134 -22.57 -6.20 -41.35
N ASN A 135 -22.47 -6.95 -40.23
CA ASN A 135 -22.68 -6.42 -38.88
C ASN A 135 -21.38 -6.13 -38.14
N HIS A 136 -20.20 -6.31 -38.78
CA HIS A 136 -18.89 -6.04 -38.12
C HIS A 136 -18.75 -4.61 -37.56
N MET A 137 -19.40 -3.62 -38.17
CA MET A 137 -19.42 -2.26 -37.63
C MET A 137 -20.18 -2.19 -36.29
N ILE A 138 -21.36 -2.83 -36.21
CA ILE A 138 -22.15 -2.89 -34.96
C ILE A 138 -21.39 -3.68 -33.90
N PHE A 139 -20.77 -4.78 -34.28
CA PHE A 139 -19.94 -5.63 -33.43
C PHE A 139 -18.78 -4.84 -32.83
N ALA A 140 -18.01 -4.11 -33.67
CA ALA A 140 -16.88 -3.30 -33.26
C ALA A 140 -17.30 -2.13 -32.37
N PHE A 141 -18.38 -1.43 -32.72
CA PHE A 141 -18.87 -0.30 -31.93
C PHE A 141 -19.45 -0.72 -30.58
N THR A 142 -20.09 -1.89 -30.51
CA THR A 142 -20.55 -2.48 -29.23
C THR A 142 -19.37 -2.76 -28.30
N GLN A 143 -18.29 -3.37 -28.80
CA GLN A 143 -17.08 -3.61 -28.02
C GLN A 143 -16.42 -2.29 -27.58
N PHE A 144 -16.35 -1.29 -28.46
CA PHE A 144 -15.87 0.05 -28.14
C PHE A 144 -16.66 0.68 -26.99
N LEU A 145 -18.00 0.63 -27.01
CA LEU A 145 -18.83 1.14 -25.93
C LEU A 145 -18.62 0.41 -24.59
N LEU A 146 -18.42 -0.89 -24.64
CA LEU A 146 -18.20 -1.71 -23.44
C LEU A 146 -16.79 -1.48 -22.82
N VAL A 147 -15.77 -1.16 -23.62
CA VAL A 147 -14.44 -0.91 -23.07
C VAL A 147 -14.32 0.46 -22.39
N LEU A 148 -15.10 1.47 -22.80
CA LEU A 148 -15.01 2.84 -22.26
C LEU A 148 -15.16 2.92 -20.74
N PRO A 149 -16.15 2.31 -20.08
CA PRO A 149 -16.25 2.33 -18.61
C PRO A 149 -15.04 1.69 -17.93
N VAL A 150 -14.44 0.66 -18.54
CA VAL A 150 -13.24 0.00 -18.01
C VAL A 150 -12.03 0.94 -18.08
N LEU A 151 -11.86 1.65 -19.20
CA LEU A 151 -10.81 2.67 -19.35
C LEU A 151 -10.98 3.82 -18.36
N ILE A 152 -12.20 4.29 -18.14
CA ILE A 152 -12.49 5.34 -17.16
C ILE A 152 -12.15 4.86 -15.74
N ALA A 153 -12.58 3.65 -15.37
CA ALA A 153 -12.25 3.06 -14.07
C ALA A 153 -10.72 2.87 -13.88
N GLY A 154 -10.01 2.52 -14.95
CA GLY A 154 -8.55 2.39 -15.04
C GLY A 154 -7.78 3.67 -15.34
N GLY A 155 -8.44 4.82 -15.44
CA GLY A 155 -7.83 6.09 -15.89
C GLY A 155 -6.60 6.54 -15.10
N HIS A 156 -6.51 6.15 -13.83
CA HIS A 156 -5.33 6.44 -13.02
C HIS A 156 -4.05 5.73 -13.51
N TYR A 157 -4.16 4.53 -14.11
CA TYR A 157 -3.00 3.84 -14.71
C TYR A 157 -2.43 4.64 -15.88
N PHE A 158 -3.31 5.20 -16.72
CA PHE A 158 -2.89 6.05 -17.83
C PHE A 158 -2.26 7.35 -17.34
N LYS A 159 -2.92 8.03 -16.39
CA LYS A 159 -2.41 9.29 -15.84
C LYS A 159 -1.02 9.13 -15.22
N ASN A 160 -0.87 8.15 -14.34
CA ASN A 160 0.41 7.89 -13.64
C ASN A 160 1.45 7.30 -14.59
N GLY A 161 1.05 6.34 -15.43
CA GLY A 161 1.95 5.66 -16.36
C GLY A 161 2.57 6.59 -17.38
N LEU A 162 1.76 7.44 -18.02
CA LEU A 162 2.24 8.42 -19.01
C LEU A 162 3.06 9.54 -18.35
N LYS A 163 2.64 10.02 -17.15
CA LYS A 163 3.42 10.99 -16.38
C LYS A 163 4.82 10.46 -16.09
N ASN A 164 4.92 9.24 -15.57
CA ASN A 164 6.20 8.62 -15.25
C ASN A 164 7.05 8.32 -16.48
N LEU A 165 6.44 7.95 -17.60
CA LEU A 165 7.12 7.77 -18.86
C LEU A 165 7.73 9.09 -19.36
N TRP A 166 6.99 10.19 -19.27
CA TRP A 166 7.47 11.54 -19.65
C TRP A 166 8.67 11.98 -18.80
N HIS A 167 8.66 11.66 -17.51
CA HIS A 167 9.79 11.96 -16.61
C HIS A 167 10.94 10.92 -16.73
N ARG A 168 10.98 10.12 -17.81
CA ARG A 168 12.00 9.08 -18.06
C ARG A 168 12.15 8.08 -16.92
N SER A 169 11.05 7.76 -16.26
CA SER A 169 10.93 6.90 -15.11
C SER A 169 9.82 5.87 -15.29
N PRO A 170 9.89 5.06 -16.35
CA PRO A 170 8.85 4.07 -16.58
C PRO A 170 8.70 3.14 -15.38
N ASN A 171 7.46 2.90 -14.99
CA ASN A 171 7.07 2.02 -13.91
C ASN A 171 6.03 1.00 -14.41
N MET A 172 5.49 0.20 -13.50
CA MET A 172 4.45 -0.77 -13.81
C MET A 172 3.21 -0.13 -14.46
N ASP A 173 2.78 1.05 -13.99
CA ASP A 173 1.64 1.77 -14.58
C ASP A 173 1.95 2.19 -16.02
N SER A 174 3.23 2.46 -16.35
CA SER A 174 3.67 2.77 -17.72
C SER A 174 3.52 1.57 -18.66
N LEU A 175 3.84 0.34 -18.20
CA LEU A 175 3.64 -0.87 -18.99
C LEU A 175 2.15 -1.11 -19.26
N ILE A 176 1.31 -0.93 -18.25
CA ILE A 176 -0.15 -1.06 -18.35
C ILE A 176 -0.70 -0.03 -19.35
N ALA A 177 -0.30 1.24 -19.19
CA ALA A 177 -0.77 2.33 -20.05
C ALA A 177 -0.36 2.12 -21.51
N LEU A 178 0.88 1.67 -21.77
CA LEU A 178 1.35 1.37 -23.12
C LEU A 178 0.63 0.17 -23.73
N GLY A 179 0.53 -0.95 -22.99
CA GLY A 179 -0.10 -2.17 -23.50
C GLY A 179 -1.61 -2.00 -23.75
N SER A 180 -2.37 -1.55 -22.74
CA SER A 180 -3.81 -1.36 -22.88
C SER A 180 -4.15 -0.19 -23.80
N GLY A 181 -3.34 0.88 -23.79
CA GLY A 181 -3.50 2.03 -24.67
C GLY A 181 -3.25 1.68 -26.14
N ALA A 182 -2.20 0.92 -26.44
CA ALA A 182 -1.91 0.47 -27.80
C ALA A 182 -3.05 -0.42 -28.35
N ALA A 183 -3.55 -1.36 -27.54
CA ALA A 183 -4.68 -2.21 -27.90
C ALA A 183 -5.95 -1.39 -28.18
N PHE A 184 -6.25 -0.38 -27.35
CA PHE A 184 -7.39 0.51 -27.54
C PHE A 184 -7.27 1.39 -28.80
N VAL A 185 -6.10 2.00 -29.02
CA VAL A 185 -5.85 2.84 -30.21
C VAL A 185 -5.92 2.02 -31.47
N TYR A 186 -5.38 0.79 -31.45
CA TYR A 186 -5.51 -0.14 -32.56
C TYR A 186 -6.98 -0.51 -32.85
N GLY A 187 -7.78 -0.75 -31.82
CA GLY A 187 -9.22 -1.00 -31.97
C GLY A 187 -9.95 0.15 -32.68
N ILE A 188 -9.62 1.40 -32.34
CA ILE A 188 -10.13 2.59 -33.06
C ILE A 188 -9.69 2.57 -34.51
N TYR A 189 -8.40 2.29 -34.77
CA TYR A 189 -7.89 2.16 -36.13
C TYR A 189 -8.64 1.08 -36.93
N ALA A 190 -8.91 -0.08 -36.31
CA ALA A 190 -9.69 -1.15 -36.92
C ALA A 190 -11.12 -0.73 -37.27
N ILE A 191 -11.80 0.05 -36.41
CA ILE A 191 -13.14 0.64 -36.72
C ILE A 191 -13.06 1.51 -37.98
N TYR A 192 -12.05 2.36 -38.09
CA TYR A 192 -11.85 3.18 -39.30
C TYR A 192 -11.62 2.32 -40.56
N LYS A 193 -10.84 1.24 -40.45
CA LYS A 193 -10.62 0.32 -41.55
C LYS A 193 -11.88 -0.45 -41.96
N ILE A 194 -12.70 -0.89 -41.01
CA ILE A 194 -14.00 -1.50 -41.27
C ILE A 194 -14.91 -0.52 -42.02
N ALA A 195 -15.02 0.73 -41.54
CA ALA A 195 -15.82 1.76 -42.20
C ALA A 195 -15.32 2.06 -43.64
N TRP A 196 -13.99 2.11 -43.83
CA TRP A 196 -13.38 2.28 -45.13
C TRP A 196 -13.68 1.10 -46.06
N GLY A 197 -13.54 -0.15 -45.58
CA GLY A 197 -13.84 -1.37 -46.33
C GLY A 197 -15.29 -1.40 -46.84
N PHE A 198 -16.25 -0.97 -46.01
CA PHE A 198 -17.63 -0.81 -46.46
C PHE A 198 -17.80 0.27 -47.55
N SER A 199 -17.01 1.36 -47.48
CA SER A 199 -17.07 2.43 -48.48
C SER A 199 -16.55 2.03 -49.86
N ILE A 200 -15.57 1.10 -49.90
CA ILE A 200 -14.96 0.61 -51.16
C ILE A 200 -15.44 -0.80 -51.53
N GLU A 201 -16.46 -1.32 -50.83
CA GLU A 201 -17.02 -2.67 -51.03
C GLU A 201 -16.01 -3.82 -50.89
N ASP A 202 -14.90 -3.60 -50.12
CA ASP A 202 -13.90 -4.60 -49.79
C ASP A 202 -14.30 -5.37 -48.52
N MET A 203 -14.99 -6.48 -48.72
CA MET A 203 -15.49 -7.31 -47.60
C MET A 203 -14.36 -8.12 -46.93
N ASP A 204 -13.28 -8.42 -47.62
CA ASP A 204 -12.11 -9.10 -47.04
C ASP A 204 -11.42 -8.19 -46.01
N MET A 205 -11.30 -6.91 -46.32
CA MET A 205 -10.82 -5.91 -45.35
C MET A 205 -11.75 -5.81 -44.14
N VAL A 206 -13.05 -5.75 -44.36
CA VAL A 206 -14.06 -5.68 -43.27
C VAL A 206 -13.93 -6.90 -42.33
N GLU A 207 -13.79 -8.08 -42.89
CA GLU A 207 -13.67 -9.32 -42.10
C GLU A 207 -12.33 -9.36 -41.33
N THR A 208 -11.21 -9.04 -41.98
CA THR A 208 -9.89 -9.04 -41.37
C THR A 208 -9.80 -8.12 -40.15
N PHE A 209 -10.27 -6.87 -40.27
CA PHE A 209 -10.24 -5.92 -39.17
C PHE A 209 -11.37 -6.16 -38.16
N GLY A 210 -12.51 -6.74 -38.59
CA GLY A 210 -13.60 -7.11 -37.71
C GLY A 210 -13.24 -8.22 -36.72
N MET A 211 -12.33 -9.11 -37.12
CA MET A 211 -11.81 -10.20 -36.27
C MET A 211 -10.73 -9.76 -35.29
N ASN A 212 -10.04 -8.64 -35.54
CA ASN A 212 -8.84 -8.21 -34.82
C ASN A 212 -9.05 -6.84 -34.17
N LEU A 213 -9.98 -6.72 -33.21
CA LEU A 213 -10.34 -5.43 -32.59
C LEU A 213 -9.49 -5.08 -31.36
N TYR A 214 -9.03 -6.06 -30.59
CA TYR A 214 -8.22 -5.94 -29.35
C TYR A 214 -8.83 -5.10 -28.21
N PHE A 215 -10.10 -4.71 -28.27
CA PHE A 215 -10.79 -4.02 -27.17
C PHE A 215 -10.90 -4.90 -25.93
N GLU A 216 -11.15 -6.21 -26.11
CA GLU A 216 -11.18 -7.19 -25.03
C GLU A 216 -9.82 -7.33 -24.36
N SER A 217 -8.73 -7.28 -25.14
CA SER A 217 -7.36 -7.33 -24.59
C SER A 217 -7.08 -6.12 -23.71
N SER A 218 -7.45 -4.90 -24.15
CA SER A 218 -7.34 -3.68 -23.36
C SER A 218 -8.12 -3.79 -22.04
N ALA A 219 -9.38 -4.24 -22.09
CA ALA A 219 -10.23 -4.41 -20.92
C ALA A 219 -9.70 -5.48 -19.97
N MET A 220 -9.27 -6.63 -20.49
CA MET A 220 -8.71 -7.74 -19.71
C MET A 220 -7.45 -7.33 -18.95
N ILE A 221 -6.51 -6.63 -19.61
CA ILE A 221 -5.30 -6.10 -18.97
C ILE A 221 -5.68 -5.25 -17.75
N LEU A 222 -6.53 -4.24 -17.94
CA LEU A 222 -6.96 -3.33 -16.88
C LEU A 222 -7.70 -4.06 -15.75
N THR A 223 -8.57 -5.00 -16.08
CA THR A 223 -9.38 -5.74 -15.11
C THR A 223 -8.53 -6.70 -14.28
N LEU A 224 -7.65 -7.49 -14.90
CA LEU A 224 -6.77 -8.43 -14.19
C LEU A 224 -5.79 -7.70 -13.29
N ILE A 225 -5.23 -6.58 -13.74
CA ILE A 225 -4.33 -5.78 -12.91
C ILE A 225 -5.08 -5.11 -11.76
N THR A 226 -6.29 -4.61 -12.01
CA THR A 226 -7.14 -4.05 -10.94
C THR A 226 -7.52 -5.12 -9.91
N LEU A 227 -7.77 -6.37 -10.34
CA LEU A 227 -7.99 -7.51 -9.45
C LEU A 227 -6.75 -7.79 -8.59
N GLY A 228 -5.55 -7.84 -9.20
CA GLY A 228 -4.29 -8.00 -8.48
C GLY A 228 -4.08 -6.90 -7.44
N LYS A 229 -4.30 -5.63 -7.82
CA LYS A 229 -4.19 -4.48 -6.92
C LYS A 229 -5.24 -4.48 -5.80
N PHE A 230 -6.44 -4.96 -6.07
CA PHE A 230 -7.45 -5.15 -5.02
C PHE A 230 -7.03 -6.21 -4.01
N MET A 231 -6.52 -7.36 -4.47
CA MET A 231 -6.02 -8.41 -3.58
C MET A 231 -4.84 -7.91 -2.73
N GLU A 232 -3.96 -7.12 -3.33
CA GLU A 232 -2.88 -6.42 -2.64
C GLU A 232 -3.38 -5.49 -1.53
N ALA A 233 -4.31 -4.59 -1.87
CA ALA A 233 -4.88 -3.63 -0.92
C ALA A 233 -5.60 -4.34 0.24
N ARG A 234 -6.30 -5.44 -0.05
CA ARG A 234 -6.97 -6.27 0.96
C ARG A 234 -5.97 -6.97 1.88
N ALA A 235 -4.86 -7.48 1.36
CA ALA A 235 -3.80 -8.09 2.16
C ALA A 235 -3.16 -7.06 3.10
N LYS A 236 -2.85 -5.87 2.59
CA LYS A 236 -2.31 -4.74 3.38
C LYS A 236 -3.26 -4.33 4.52
N SER A 237 -4.55 -4.19 4.24
CA SER A 237 -5.56 -3.83 5.25
C SER A 237 -5.63 -4.84 6.40
N LYS A 238 -5.61 -6.13 6.12
CA LYS A 238 -5.61 -7.18 7.16
C LYS A 238 -4.35 -7.19 8.02
N THR A 239 -3.22 -6.79 7.48
CA THR A 239 -1.94 -6.82 8.20
C THR A 239 -1.80 -5.63 9.15
N SER A 240 -2.39 -4.49 8.83
CA SER A 240 -2.50 -3.32 9.71
C SER A 240 -3.35 -3.60 10.98
N GLU A 241 -4.26 -4.58 10.93
CA GLU A 241 -5.12 -4.96 12.05
C GLU A 241 -4.33 -5.46 13.28
N ALA A 242 -3.16 -6.08 13.07
CA ALA A 242 -2.32 -6.55 14.19
C ALA A 242 -1.73 -5.38 15.00
N ILE A 243 -1.33 -4.29 14.34
CA ILE A 243 -0.84 -3.07 15.02
C ILE A 243 -1.98 -2.35 15.71
N THR A 244 -3.16 -2.28 15.07
CA THR A 244 -4.35 -1.68 15.67
C THR A 244 -4.75 -2.40 16.96
N LYS A 245 -4.65 -3.74 17.02
CA LYS A 245 -4.92 -4.51 18.24
C LYS A 245 -3.98 -4.16 19.40
N LEU A 246 -2.71 -3.82 19.13
CA LEU A 246 -1.80 -3.33 20.17
C LEU A 246 -2.20 -1.93 20.64
N MET A 247 -2.68 -1.07 19.75
CA MET A 247 -3.19 0.27 20.12
C MET A 247 -4.49 0.20 20.95
N ASP A 248 -5.32 -0.81 20.70
CA ASP A 248 -6.58 -1.03 21.42
C ASP A 248 -6.36 -1.57 22.86
N LEU A 249 -5.11 -1.94 23.25
CA LEU A 249 -4.80 -2.33 24.63
C LEU A 249 -4.86 -1.15 25.60
N ALA A 250 -4.61 0.08 25.15
CA ALA A 250 -4.73 1.26 25.98
C ALA A 250 -6.22 1.65 26.14
N PRO A 251 -6.71 1.89 27.38
CA PRO A 251 -8.05 2.39 27.58
C PRO A 251 -8.17 3.84 27.06
N LYS A 252 -9.37 4.27 26.74
CA LYS A 252 -9.61 5.64 26.22
C LYS A 252 -9.76 6.65 27.33
N THR A 253 -10.16 6.22 28.53
CA THR A 253 -10.41 7.06 29.70
C THR A 253 -9.61 6.55 30.89
N ALA A 254 -9.31 7.44 31.82
CA ALA A 254 -8.65 7.17 33.09
C ALA A 254 -9.43 7.84 34.25
N LYS A 255 -9.45 7.18 35.39
CA LYS A 255 -10.02 7.74 36.63
C LYS A 255 -8.89 8.39 37.42
N VAL A 256 -8.93 9.72 37.52
CA VAL A 256 -7.92 10.53 38.24
C VAL A 256 -8.51 11.04 39.55
N LEU A 257 -7.72 10.96 40.62
CA LEU A 257 -8.09 11.51 41.90
C LEU A 257 -7.62 12.97 42.03
N ARG A 258 -8.53 13.94 41.88
CA ARG A 258 -8.25 15.38 42.05
C ARG A 258 -9.01 15.94 43.20
N ASN A 259 -8.32 16.57 44.13
CA ASN A 259 -8.96 17.18 45.35
C ASN A 259 -9.81 16.19 46.16
N GLY A 260 -9.45 14.89 46.18
CA GLY A 260 -10.18 13.84 46.89
C GLY A 260 -11.45 13.36 46.18
N GLN A 261 -11.70 13.77 44.93
CA GLN A 261 -12.80 13.29 44.11
C GLN A 261 -12.27 12.58 42.87
N GLU A 262 -12.89 11.44 42.52
CA GLU A 262 -12.60 10.74 41.30
C GLU A 262 -13.25 11.44 40.10
N GLU A 263 -12.47 11.74 39.12
CA GLU A 263 -12.90 12.31 37.84
C GLU A 263 -12.47 11.40 36.70
N GLU A 264 -13.38 11.10 35.78
CA GLU A 264 -13.05 10.35 34.56
C GLU A 264 -12.65 11.33 33.46
N ILE A 265 -11.40 11.23 33.02
CA ILE A 265 -10.83 12.07 31.96
C ILE A 265 -10.33 11.23 30.81
N SER A 266 -10.04 11.85 29.64
CA SER A 266 -9.33 11.18 28.56
C SER A 266 -7.91 10.78 29.00
N VAL A 267 -7.43 9.61 28.61
CA VAL A 267 -6.04 9.19 28.86
C VAL A 267 -5.04 10.19 28.27
N ASP A 268 -5.40 10.86 27.18
CA ASP A 268 -4.56 11.88 26.54
C ASP A 268 -4.40 13.17 27.41
N ASP A 269 -5.28 13.37 28.40
CA ASP A 269 -5.26 14.52 29.32
C ASP A 269 -4.57 14.22 30.67
N VAL A 270 -4.12 12.98 30.88
CA VAL A 270 -3.38 12.58 32.08
C VAL A 270 -1.98 13.19 32.05
N GLN A 271 -1.55 13.73 33.19
CA GLN A 271 -0.23 14.35 33.36
C GLN A 271 0.66 13.53 34.31
N ASN A 272 1.96 13.67 34.15
CA ASN A 272 2.91 13.08 35.09
C ASN A 272 2.65 13.61 36.50
N GLY A 273 2.59 12.70 37.49
CA GLY A 273 2.27 13.01 38.87
C GLY A 273 0.75 12.97 39.22
N ASP A 274 -0.14 12.76 38.23
CA ASP A 274 -1.56 12.52 38.53
C ASP A 274 -1.71 11.18 39.28
N ILE A 275 -2.58 11.16 40.29
CA ILE A 275 -2.95 9.93 41.02
C ILE A 275 -4.14 9.30 40.32
N LEU A 276 -3.93 8.06 39.83
CA LEU A 276 -4.91 7.29 39.08
C LEU A 276 -5.47 6.16 39.94
N VAL A 277 -6.76 5.87 39.78
CA VAL A 277 -7.47 4.80 40.48
C VAL A 277 -7.71 3.64 39.50
N VAL A 278 -7.25 2.45 39.85
CA VAL A 278 -7.43 1.24 39.04
C VAL A 278 -8.12 0.17 39.90
N ARG A 279 -9.28 -0.28 39.41
CA ARG A 279 -10.13 -1.28 40.10
C ARG A 279 -10.00 -2.64 39.42
N ASP A 280 -10.58 -3.63 40.06
CA ASP A 280 -10.70 -4.97 39.51
C ASP A 280 -11.35 -4.96 38.12
N GLY A 281 -10.71 -5.58 37.15
CA GLY A 281 -11.09 -5.61 35.74
C GLY A 281 -10.71 -4.38 34.92
N ASP A 282 -10.23 -3.29 35.55
CA ASP A 282 -9.80 -2.08 34.82
C ASP A 282 -8.45 -2.33 34.13
N THR A 283 -8.25 -1.71 32.97
CA THR A 283 -6.95 -1.63 32.31
C THR A 283 -6.15 -0.45 32.85
N VAL A 284 -4.88 -0.67 33.13
CA VAL A 284 -3.94 0.37 33.59
C VAL A 284 -3.77 1.40 32.47
N PRO A 285 -4.10 2.70 32.72
CA PRO A 285 -4.18 3.69 31.62
C PRO A 285 -2.82 4.17 31.11
N VAL A 286 -1.85 4.34 32.00
CA VAL A 286 -0.50 4.85 31.71
C VAL A 286 0.53 4.14 32.58
N ASP A 287 1.82 4.31 32.32
CA ASP A 287 2.85 3.76 33.18
C ASP A 287 2.92 4.55 34.50
N GLY A 288 3.10 3.81 35.60
CA GLY A 288 3.14 4.44 36.92
C GLY A 288 3.73 3.57 38.01
N LYS A 289 3.61 4.06 39.24
CA LYS A 289 4.04 3.39 40.44
C LYS A 289 2.91 3.33 41.45
N ILE A 290 2.67 2.16 42.04
CA ILE A 290 1.60 1.99 43.05
C ILE A 290 1.94 2.82 44.30
N THR A 291 1.05 3.69 44.68
CA THR A 291 1.17 4.52 45.88
C THR A 291 0.40 3.92 47.06
N GLU A 292 -0.71 3.23 46.81
CA GLU A 292 -1.57 2.61 47.82
C GLU A 292 -2.30 1.41 47.23
N GLY A 293 -2.47 0.35 48.04
CA GLY A 293 -3.22 -0.86 47.67
C GLY A 293 -2.38 -2.00 47.21
N PHE A 294 -3.04 -3.01 46.64
CA PHE A 294 -2.41 -4.20 46.05
C PHE A 294 -3.25 -4.71 44.87
N ALA A 295 -2.63 -5.43 43.97
CA ALA A 295 -3.32 -6.00 42.82
C ALA A 295 -2.57 -7.24 42.27
N SER A 296 -3.29 -8.10 41.57
CA SER A 296 -2.72 -9.12 40.69
C SER A 296 -2.95 -8.67 39.26
N VAL A 297 -1.86 -8.30 38.57
CA VAL A 297 -1.88 -7.65 37.23
C VAL A 297 -1.46 -8.64 36.17
N ASP A 298 -2.30 -8.76 35.14
CA ASP A 298 -2.01 -9.55 33.93
C ASP A 298 -1.19 -8.70 32.95
N GLU A 299 0.07 -8.99 32.83
CA GLU A 299 1.02 -8.31 31.93
C GLU A 299 1.24 -9.09 30.62
N SER A 300 0.45 -10.15 30.36
CA SER A 300 0.66 -11.07 29.24
C SER A 300 0.65 -10.40 27.87
N ALA A 301 -0.14 -9.34 27.71
CA ALA A 301 -0.20 -8.56 26.46
C ALA A 301 1.11 -7.82 26.15
N ILE A 302 1.93 -7.54 27.15
CA ILE A 302 3.19 -6.78 27.05
C ILE A 302 4.40 -7.71 27.15
N THR A 303 4.43 -8.58 28.16
CA THR A 303 5.56 -9.46 28.46
C THR A 303 5.48 -10.83 27.78
N GLY A 304 4.26 -11.26 27.40
CA GLY A 304 3.99 -12.61 26.89
C GLY A 304 3.84 -13.67 28.00
N GLU A 305 4.06 -13.33 29.28
CA GLU A 305 3.90 -14.26 30.41
C GLU A 305 2.43 -14.38 30.81
N SER A 306 1.93 -15.63 30.87
CA SER A 306 0.49 -15.88 31.07
C SER A 306 0.04 -15.80 32.52
N LEU A 307 0.99 -15.82 33.49
CA LEU A 307 0.65 -15.76 34.91
C LEU A 307 0.57 -14.30 35.38
N PRO A 308 -0.53 -13.88 36.02
CA PRO A 308 -0.60 -12.57 36.64
C PRO A 308 0.48 -12.36 37.69
N VAL A 309 0.99 -11.15 37.80
CA VAL A 309 2.04 -10.76 38.75
C VAL A 309 1.42 -9.97 39.89
N ASP A 310 1.70 -10.39 41.12
CA ASP A 310 1.27 -9.68 42.31
C ASP A 310 2.11 -8.40 42.48
N LYS A 311 1.41 -7.27 42.66
CA LYS A 311 1.97 -5.95 42.79
C LYS A 311 1.50 -5.29 44.11
N GLN A 312 2.41 -4.59 44.77
CA GLN A 312 2.15 -3.91 46.02
C GLN A 312 2.64 -2.45 45.98
N THR A 313 2.36 -1.71 47.03
CA THR A 313 2.81 -0.33 47.14
C THR A 313 4.32 -0.21 46.90
N GLY A 314 4.70 0.65 45.96
CA GLY A 314 6.07 0.86 45.52
C GLY A 314 6.46 0.14 44.24
N ASP A 315 5.65 -0.83 43.76
CA ASP A 315 5.96 -1.56 42.52
C ASP A 315 5.56 -0.76 41.27
N PRO A 316 6.29 -0.93 40.16
CA PRO A 316 5.92 -0.33 38.88
C PRO A 316 4.76 -1.09 38.22
N VAL A 317 3.88 -0.36 37.54
CA VAL A 317 2.81 -0.89 36.69
C VAL A 317 2.88 -0.28 35.31
N THR A 318 2.55 -1.07 34.31
CA THR A 318 2.67 -0.69 32.90
C THR A 318 1.30 -0.43 32.28
N GLY A 319 1.17 0.65 31.51
CA GLY A 319 -0.05 0.98 30.78
C GLY A 319 -0.40 -0.11 29.74
N GLY A 320 -1.71 -0.43 29.63
CA GLY A 320 -2.21 -1.47 28.76
C GLY A 320 -2.27 -2.87 29.40
N THR A 321 -1.81 -3.05 30.67
CA THR A 321 -1.98 -4.27 31.46
C THR A 321 -3.34 -4.28 32.15
N ILE A 322 -3.83 -5.45 32.56
CA ILE A 322 -5.18 -5.62 33.14
C ILE A 322 -5.06 -5.98 34.60
N ASN A 323 -5.69 -5.19 35.49
CA ASN A 323 -5.86 -5.55 36.88
C ASN A 323 -6.89 -6.69 36.98
N ARG A 324 -6.44 -7.89 37.34
CA ARG A 324 -7.32 -9.08 37.47
C ARG A 324 -8.04 -9.13 38.79
N THR A 325 -7.37 -8.70 39.85
CA THR A 325 -7.92 -8.74 41.22
C THR A 325 -7.27 -7.65 42.05
N GLY A 326 -8.06 -6.96 42.83
CA GLY A 326 -7.60 -5.94 43.78
C GLY A 326 -7.90 -4.50 43.34
N TYR A 327 -7.50 -3.59 44.21
CA TYR A 327 -7.66 -2.14 44.07
C TYR A 327 -6.34 -1.47 44.40
N PHE A 328 -5.95 -0.51 43.57
CA PHE A 328 -4.78 0.31 43.87
C PHE A 328 -4.91 1.72 43.33
N GLN A 329 -4.17 2.61 43.95
CA GLN A 329 -3.87 3.94 43.45
C GLN A 329 -2.44 3.96 42.92
N MET A 330 -2.19 4.65 41.82
CA MET A 330 -0.88 4.79 41.21
C MET A 330 -0.59 6.22 40.85
N GLU A 331 0.65 6.62 40.97
CA GLU A 331 1.14 7.90 40.46
C GLU A 331 1.63 7.67 39.02
N ALA A 332 1.16 8.50 38.07
CA ALA A 332 1.57 8.45 36.67
C ALA A 332 3.05 8.91 36.54
N THR A 333 3.92 8.03 36.02
CA THR A 333 5.34 8.31 35.83
C THR A 333 5.72 8.56 34.37
N ALA A 334 4.97 7.99 33.42
CA ALA A 334 5.13 8.25 32.00
C ALA A 334 3.76 8.27 31.30
N VAL A 335 3.54 9.29 30.48
CA VAL A 335 2.27 9.56 29.80
C VAL A 335 2.48 9.77 28.29
N GLY A 336 1.42 9.59 27.51
CA GLY A 336 1.43 9.86 26.07
C GLY A 336 2.46 9.01 25.31
N GLU A 337 3.32 9.65 24.52
CA GLU A 337 4.34 8.97 23.72
C GLU A 337 5.49 8.35 24.53
N HIS A 338 5.59 8.70 25.81
CA HIS A 338 6.66 8.20 26.70
C HIS A 338 6.30 6.87 27.38
N THR A 339 5.05 6.41 27.28
CA THR A 339 4.63 5.13 27.87
C THR A 339 5.33 3.94 27.21
N THR A 340 5.49 2.86 27.95
CA THR A 340 6.05 1.59 27.47
C THR A 340 5.28 1.07 26.27
N LEU A 341 3.94 1.09 26.31
CA LEU A 341 3.10 0.67 25.19
C LEU A 341 3.32 1.52 23.93
N SER A 342 3.41 2.86 24.08
CA SER A 342 3.72 3.76 22.96
C SER A 342 5.08 3.47 22.34
N LYS A 343 6.10 3.17 23.16
CA LYS A 343 7.44 2.78 22.68
C LYS A 343 7.41 1.43 21.94
N ILE A 344 6.61 0.46 22.41
CA ILE A 344 6.42 -0.82 21.73
C ILE A 344 5.77 -0.60 20.36
N ILE A 345 4.70 0.21 20.29
CA ILE A 345 4.03 0.55 19.04
C ILE A 345 5.02 1.22 18.08
N GLN A 346 5.84 2.15 18.57
CA GLN A 346 6.86 2.83 17.77
C GLN A 346 7.94 1.87 17.27
N LEU A 347 8.42 0.93 18.10
CA LEU A 347 9.37 -0.11 17.68
C LEU A 347 8.80 -0.99 16.57
N VAL A 348 7.54 -1.42 16.67
CA VAL A 348 6.88 -2.21 15.64
C VAL A 348 6.71 -1.37 14.35
N ASP A 349 6.41 -0.08 14.51
CA ASP A 349 6.28 0.86 13.40
C ASP A 349 7.62 1.08 12.68
N ASP A 350 8.70 1.31 13.41
CA ASP A 350 10.06 1.45 12.89
C ASP A 350 10.53 0.15 12.21
N ALA A 351 10.26 -1.02 12.82
CA ALA A 351 10.60 -2.32 12.24
C ALA A 351 9.88 -2.55 10.90
N THR A 352 8.58 -2.25 10.83
CA THR A 352 7.80 -2.38 9.59
C THR A 352 8.15 -1.33 8.54
N SER A 353 8.69 -0.19 8.96
CA SER A 353 9.13 0.89 8.07
C SER A 353 10.53 0.66 7.50
N SER A 354 11.36 -0.15 8.19
CA SER A 354 12.70 -0.49 7.71
C SER A 354 12.64 -1.46 6.53
N LYS A 355 13.60 -1.35 5.61
CA LYS A 355 13.71 -2.26 4.46
C LYS A 355 14.75 -3.35 4.73
N ALA A 356 14.32 -4.61 4.63
CA ALA A 356 15.25 -5.74 4.61
C ALA A 356 16.20 -5.69 3.40
N PRO A 357 17.40 -6.25 3.48
CA PRO A 357 18.35 -6.34 2.37
C PRO A 357 17.74 -6.94 1.09
N ILE A 358 16.94 -7.99 1.21
CA ILE A 358 16.24 -8.61 0.07
C ILE A 358 15.23 -7.68 -0.58
N ALA A 359 14.56 -6.80 0.19
CA ALA A 359 13.64 -5.80 -0.36
C ALA A 359 14.39 -4.75 -1.20
N LYS A 360 15.57 -4.30 -0.73
CA LYS A 360 16.43 -3.38 -1.48
C LYS A 360 16.92 -3.98 -2.80
N LEU A 361 17.21 -5.29 -2.81
CA LEU A 361 17.58 -6.03 -4.03
C LEU A 361 16.38 -6.08 -5.00
N ALA A 362 15.20 -6.42 -4.52
CA ALA A 362 13.98 -6.47 -5.33
C ALA A 362 13.64 -5.09 -5.95
N ASP A 363 13.81 -4.01 -5.20
CA ASP A 363 13.62 -2.64 -5.68
C ASP A 363 14.60 -2.30 -6.81
N ARG A 364 15.89 -2.67 -6.65
CA ARG A 364 16.92 -2.46 -7.68
C ARG A 364 16.62 -3.24 -8.96
N VAL A 365 16.25 -4.51 -8.83
CA VAL A 365 15.86 -5.35 -9.98
C VAL A 365 14.67 -4.71 -10.70
N SER A 366 13.63 -4.31 -9.97
CA SER A 366 12.43 -3.70 -10.55
C SER A 366 12.71 -2.40 -11.30
N SER A 367 13.65 -1.59 -10.83
CA SER A 367 14.00 -0.30 -11.46
C SER A 367 14.68 -0.46 -12.83
N VAL A 368 15.40 -1.55 -13.04
CA VAL A 368 16.06 -1.88 -14.32
C VAL A 368 15.14 -2.67 -15.23
N PHE A 369 14.30 -3.52 -14.66
CA PHE A 369 13.46 -4.47 -15.37
C PHE A 369 12.46 -3.79 -16.32
N VAL A 370 11.77 -2.73 -15.87
CA VAL A 370 10.75 -2.06 -16.69
C VAL A 370 11.31 -1.44 -17.97
N PRO A 371 12.41 -0.64 -17.94
CA PRO A 371 13.06 -0.17 -19.16
C PRO A 371 13.51 -1.28 -20.09
N VAL A 372 14.07 -2.37 -19.54
CA VAL A 372 14.53 -3.53 -20.32
C VAL A 372 13.36 -4.20 -21.05
N VAL A 373 12.23 -4.41 -20.36
CA VAL A 373 11.03 -5.00 -20.96
C VAL A 373 10.47 -4.14 -22.10
N ILE A 374 10.41 -2.80 -21.90
CA ILE A 374 9.97 -1.89 -22.98
C ILE A 374 10.89 -2.02 -24.20
N THR A 375 12.21 -2.10 -23.98
CA THR A 375 13.18 -2.26 -25.06
C THR A 375 13.00 -3.61 -25.78
N ILE A 376 12.79 -4.69 -25.02
CA ILE A 376 12.55 -6.03 -25.61
C ILE A 376 11.26 -6.04 -26.43
N ALA A 377 10.18 -5.43 -25.92
CA ALA A 377 8.90 -5.34 -26.63
C ALA A 377 9.04 -4.59 -27.96
N LEU A 378 9.79 -3.48 -27.96
CA LEU A 378 10.06 -2.70 -29.14
C LEU A 378 10.92 -3.47 -30.17
N LEU A 379 11.98 -4.12 -29.68
CA LEU A 379 12.85 -4.95 -30.53
C LEU A 379 12.08 -6.13 -31.13
N ALA A 380 11.24 -6.81 -30.35
CA ALA A 380 10.41 -7.89 -30.84
C ALA A 380 9.46 -7.42 -31.93
N ALA A 381 8.79 -6.26 -31.76
CA ALA A 381 7.94 -5.69 -32.80
C ALA A 381 8.71 -5.39 -34.09
N ILE A 382 9.88 -4.76 -33.97
CA ILE A 382 10.73 -4.43 -35.12
C ILE A 382 11.20 -5.71 -35.86
N LEU A 383 11.66 -6.71 -35.12
CA LEU A 383 12.12 -7.97 -35.69
C LEU A 383 11.01 -8.69 -36.47
N TRP A 384 9.80 -8.75 -35.96
CA TRP A 384 8.68 -9.36 -36.65
C TRP A 384 8.23 -8.58 -37.87
N LEU A 385 8.27 -7.23 -37.84
CA LEU A 385 8.04 -6.42 -39.04
C LEU A 385 9.11 -6.65 -40.13
N LEU A 386 10.39 -6.75 -39.72
CA LEU A 386 11.49 -7.07 -40.63
C LEU A 386 11.40 -8.50 -41.21
N ALA A 387 10.82 -9.42 -40.44
CA ALA A 387 10.54 -10.79 -40.88
C ALA A 387 9.33 -10.86 -41.83
N GLY A 388 8.70 -9.73 -42.20
CA GLY A 388 7.59 -9.66 -43.15
C GLY A 388 6.22 -9.99 -42.56
N GLN A 389 6.10 -10.06 -41.21
CA GLN A 389 4.80 -10.23 -40.57
C GLN A 389 3.97 -8.93 -40.56
N SER A 390 2.66 -9.05 -40.43
CA SER A 390 1.77 -7.90 -40.40
C SER A 390 2.02 -7.00 -39.17
N PHE A 391 1.64 -5.72 -39.30
CA PHE A 391 1.72 -4.76 -38.18
C PHE A 391 0.90 -5.23 -36.97
N GLU A 392 -0.26 -5.84 -37.22
CA GLU A 392 -1.16 -6.38 -36.20
C GLU A 392 -0.46 -7.47 -35.38
N PHE A 393 0.22 -8.40 -36.04
CA PHE A 393 0.97 -9.47 -35.39
C PHE A 393 2.13 -8.92 -34.55
N ALA A 394 2.92 -8.01 -35.11
CA ALA A 394 4.03 -7.36 -34.41
C ALA A 394 3.57 -6.59 -33.17
N LEU A 395 2.45 -5.87 -33.30
CA LEU A 395 1.83 -5.13 -32.18
C LEU A 395 1.31 -6.07 -31.09
N SER A 396 0.65 -7.18 -31.48
CA SER A 396 0.16 -8.19 -30.53
C SER A 396 1.30 -8.80 -29.71
N VAL A 397 2.42 -9.12 -30.37
CA VAL A 397 3.62 -9.62 -29.69
C VAL A 397 4.19 -8.57 -28.72
N ALA A 398 4.30 -7.31 -29.14
CA ALA A 398 4.79 -6.25 -28.27
C ALA A 398 3.90 -6.05 -27.02
N ILE A 399 2.58 -6.02 -27.21
CA ILE A 399 1.60 -5.94 -26.12
C ILE A 399 1.76 -7.14 -25.17
N SER A 400 1.89 -8.35 -25.71
CA SER A 400 2.07 -9.58 -24.92
C SER A 400 3.33 -9.53 -24.07
N VAL A 401 4.45 -9.08 -24.62
CA VAL A 401 5.71 -8.89 -23.87
C VAL A 401 5.54 -7.89 -22.74
N LEU A 402 4.90 -6.74 -22.99
CA LEU A 402 4.67 -5.71 -21.97
C LEU A 402 3.79 -6.21 -20.81
N VAL A 403 2.74 -6.97 -21.11
CA VAL A 403 1.75 -7.41 -20.13
C VAL A 403 2.26 -8.57 -19.28
N ILE A 404 2.84 -9.61 -19.91
CA ILE A 404 3.34 -10.81 -19.22
C ILE A 404 4.48 -10.45 -18.27
N SER A 405 5.28 -9.46 -18.61
CA SER A 405 6.47 -9.07 -17.84
C SER A 405 6.16 -8.19 -16.62
N CYS A 406 4.96 -8.23 -16.05
CA CYS A 406 4.65 -7.44 -14.85
C CYS A 406 5.31 -8.06 -13.58
N PRO A 407 6.25 -7.38 -12.89
CA PRO A 407 6.83 -7.86 -11.64
C PRO A 407 5.96 -7.52 -10.42
N CYS A 408 4.65 -7.61 -10.55
CA CYS A 408 3.68 -7.12 -9.57
C CYS A 408 3.84 -7.76 -8.19
N ALA A 409 4.15 -9.05 -8.13
CA ALA A 409 4.30 -9.81 -6.89
C ALA A 409 5.62 -9.52 -6.15
N LEU A 410 6.70 -9.19 -6.87
CA LEU A 410 8.04 -9.03 -6.30
C LEU A 410 8.11 -7.87 -5.29
N GLY A 411 7.46 -6.73 -5.59
CA GLY A 411 7.49 -5.55 -4.74
C GLY A 411 6.68 -5.67 -3.45
N LEU A 412 5.84 -6.71 -3.31
CA LEU A 412 4.91 -6.87 -2.19
C LEU A 412 5.24 -8.05 -1.28
N ALA A 413 5.87 -9.08 -1.80
CA ALA A 413 6.12 -10.31 -1.06
C ALA A 413 6.90 -10.05 0.22
N THR A 414 8.03 -9.35 0.13
CA THR A 414 8.91 -9.10 1.27
C THR A 414 8.30 -8.14 2.31
N PRO A 415 7.77 -6.94 1.94
CA PRO A 415 7.15 -6.07 2.93
C PRO A 415 5.96 -6.70 3.65
N THR A 416 5.14 -7.49 2.93
CA THR A 416 4.00 -8.19 3.53
C THR A 416 4.47 -9.26 4.53
N ALA A 417 5.49 -10.05 4.18
CA ALA A 417 6.06 -11.07 5.05
C ALA A 417 6.64 -10.45 6.35
N ILE A 418 7.39 -9.35 6.22
CA ILE A 418 7.95 -8.62 7.37
C ILE A 418 6.83 -8.11 8.29
N MET A 419 5.82 -7.46 7.73
CA MET A 419 4.71 -6.89 8.50
C MET A 419 3.91 -8.00 9.22
N VAL A 420 3.65 -9.13 8.57
CA VAL A 420 2.98 -10.29 9.20
C VAL A 420 3.87 -10.90 10.28
N GLY A 421 5.16 -11.07 10.01
CA GLY A 421 6.13 -11.64 10.94
C GLY A 421 6.28 -10.79 12.20
N THR A 422 6.51 -9.49 12.04
CA THR A 422 6.65 -8.54 13.17
C THR A 422 5.35 -8.41 13.96
N GLY A 423 4.20 -8.33 13.29
CA GLY A 423 2.90 -8.25 13.96
C GLY A 423 2.57 -9.50 14.78
N ARG A 424 2.85 -10.70 14.25
CA ARG A 424 2.66 -11.96 15.01
C ARG A 424 3.67 -12.11 16.16
N GLY A 425 4.90 -11.63 15.97
CA GLY A 425 5.90 -11.56 17.04
C GLY A 425 5.41 -10.68 18.17
N ALA A 426 5.03 -9.44 17.86
CA ALA A 426 4.55 -8.45 18.82
C ALA A 426 3.32 -8.95 19.61
N ALA A 427 2.36 -9.62 18.94
CA ALA A 427 1.20 -10.22 19.59
C ALA A 427 1.54 -11.37 20.58
N LYS A 428 2.79 -11.84 20.56
CA LYS A 428 3.33 -12.86 21.49
C LYS A 428 4.43 -12.30 22.41
N GLY A 429 4.55 -10.97 22.53
CA GLY A 429 5.58 -10.33 23.34
C GLY A 429 6.98 -10.32 22.71
N ILE A 430 7.14 -10.78 21.46
CA ILE A 430 8.43 -10.79 20.76
C ILE A 430 8.57 -9.51 19.93
N LEU A 431 9.40 -8.58 20.39
CA LEU A 431 9.62 -7.30 19.72
C LEU A 431 10.80 -7.40 18.75
N ILE A 432 10.51 -7.17 17.47
CA ILE A 432 11.50 -7.23 16.39
C ILE A 432 11.91 -5.79 16.05
N LYS A 433 13.20 -5.50 16.21
CA LYS A 433 13.77 -4.15 16.09
C LYS A 433 13.85 -3.63 14.66
N SER A 434 14.02 -4.52 13.68
CA SER A 434 14.13 -4.13 12.27
C SER A 434 13.79 -5.29 11.34
N ALA A 435 13.45 -4.99 10.08
CA ALA A 435 13.24 -6.00 9.04
C ALA A 435 14.49 -6.83 8.77
N GLU A 436 15.69 -6.24 8.91
CA GLU A 436 16.97 -6.92 8.81
C GLU A 436 17.16 -7.94 9.94
N ALA A 437 16.83 -7.57 11.18
CA ALA A 437 16.86 -8.49 12.32
C ALA A 437 15.93 -9.70 12.10
N LEU A 438 14.72 -9.47 11.54
CA LEU A 438 13.81 -10.56 11.20
C LEU A 438 14.39 -11.49 10.12
N GLU A 439 15.02 -10.92 9.09
CA GLU A 439 15.67 -11.70 8.02
C GLU A 439 16.83 -12.55 8.57
N ILE A 440 17.66 -11.99 9.44
CA ILE A 440 18.80 -12.69 10.02
C ILE A 440 18.38 -13.76 11.04
N THR A 441 17.21 -13.59 11.70
CA THR A 441 16.71 -14.52 12.73
C THR A 441 16.63 -15.96 12.23
N HIS A 442 16.38 -16.22 10.94
CA HIS A 442 16.32 -17.56 10.39
C HIS A 442 17.67 -18.30 10.41
N SER A 443 18.79 -17.59 10.48
CA SER A 443 20.14 -18.15 10.50
C SER A 443 20.74 -18.32 11.91
N ILE A 444 19.95 -18.01 12.96
CA ILE A 444 20.37 -18.19 14.35
C ILE A 444 20.24 -19.67 14.69
N ASP A 445 21.35 -20.28 15.13
CA ASP A 445 21.44 -21.67 15.54
C ASP A 445 21.75 -21.82 17.04
N THR A 446 22.25 -20.78 17.69
CA THR A 446 22.67 -20.79 19.09
C THR A 446 22.16 -19.57 19.83
N CYS A 447 21.61 -19.75 21.02
CA CYS A 447 21.17 -18.69 21.92
C CYS A 447 21.93 -18.77 23.25
N LEU A 448 22.55 -17.67 23.66
CA LEU A 448 23.21 -17.53 24.96
C LEU A 448 22.34 -16.66 25.86
N LEU A 449 21.90 -17.22 26.99
CA LEU A 449 21.16 -16.51 28.02
C LEU A 449 22.10 -16.22 29.18
N TYR A 450 22.24 -14.95 29.51
CA TYR A 450 22.93 -14.50 30.71
C TYR A 450 21.90 -14.31 31.82
N THR A 451 22.21 -14.75 33.00
CA THR A 451 21.45 -14.37 34.19
C THR A 451 21.69 -12.89 34.47
N SER A 452 20.64 -12.14 34.54
CA SER A 452 20.65 -10.71 34.94
C SER A 452 20.74 -10.59 36.46
#